data_2e089e449b065f9392678e8fbe74b25b
#
_entry.id   2e089e449b065f9392678e8fbe74b25b
#
_cell.length_a   1.000
_cell.length_b   1.000
_cell.length_c   1.000
_cell.angle_alpha   90.00
_cell.angle_beta   90.00
_cell.angle_gamma   90.00
#
_symmetry.space_group_name_H-M   'P 1'
#
loop_
_entity.id
_entity.type
_entity.pdbx_description
1 polymer ?
#
loop_
_entity_poly.entity_id
_entity_poly.type
_entity_poly.pdbx_seq_one_letter_code
_entity_poly.pdbx_strand_id
1 'polypeptide(L)'
;CGFNSHNKIQRACLSSEQIAAEMQAIAATGQQEILILTGESRKMSDVHYIGEACKQARQYFKVVSVEIYPLNSDEYAYLHECGVDYVTVFQETYNKDKYAQLHLAGHKRVFPYRFYAQERALRGKMRGVGFAALLGLDDFRRDALATGLHAYLLQKKYPHAEIAFSCPRLRPIINNDKIKPMDVHERQLLQVVCAYRLFMPFASIT
;
A
#
# COMPACT_ATOMS: atom_id res chain seq x y z
N CYS A 1 8.08 11.80 3.25
CA CYS A 1 6.62 11.74 3.43
C CYS A 1 6.12 12.93 4.23
N GLY A 2 5.09 13.60 3.76
CA GLY A 2 4.44 14.70 4.50
C GLY A 2 3.85 14.27 5.84
N PHE A 3 3.55 12.99 5.99
CA PHE A 3 2.99 12.37 7.20
C PHE A 3 4.06 11.88 8.20
N ASN A 4 5.31 12.31 8.10
CA ASN A 4 6.37 11.92 9.03
C ASN A 4 6.17 12.53 10.43
N SER A 5 6.80 11.92 11.45
CA SER A 5 6.64 12.31 12.86
C SER A 5 7.11 13.73 13.20
N HIS A 6 7.96 14.34 12.37
CA HIS A 6 8.47 15.70 12.59
C HIS A 6 7.50 16.79 12.10
N ASN A 7 6.56 16.44 11.22
CA ASN A 7 5.56 17.39 10.76
C ASN A 7 4.45 17.55 11.78
N LYS A 8 4.13 18.80 12.11
CA LYS A 8 3.01 19.14 12.99
C LYS A 8 1.69 19.01 12.23
N ILE A 9 1.15 17.81 12.17
CA ILE A 9 -0.19 17.53 11.61
C ILE A 9 -1.04 16.89 12.68
N GLN A 10 -2.34 17.14 12.61
CA GLN A 10 -3.30 16.49 13.49
C GLN A 10 -3.36 15.00 13.13
N ARG A 11 -3.26 14.15 14.15
CA ARG A 11 -3.38 12.70 14.04
C ARG A 11 -4.43 12.23 15.03
N ALA A 12 -5.24 11.26 14.63
CA ALA A 12 -6.24 10.64 15.48
C ALA A 12 -6.22 9.12 15.28
N CYS A 13 -6.60 8.39 16.31
CA CYS A 13 -7.08 7.01 16.20
C CYS A 13 -8.57 7.05 16.52
N LEU A 14 -9.38 6.49 15.64
CA LEU A 14 -10.83 6.45 15.80
C LEU A 14 -11.21 5.41 16.88
N SER A 15 -12.25 5.69 17.65
CA SER A 15 -12.84 4.68 18.52
C SER A 15 -13.63 3.65 17.69
N SER A 16 -13.98 2.52 18.30
CA SER A 16 -14.78 1.48 17.66
C SER A 16 -16.13 2.01 17.13
N GLU A 17 -16.77 2.90 17.90
CA GLU A 17 -18.04 3.53 17.53
C GLU A 17 -17.86 4.51 16.35
N GLN A 18 -16.75 5.24 16.33
CA GLN A 18 -16.43 6.14 15.23
C GLN A 18 -16.13 5.34 13.94
N ILE A 19 -15.39 4.23 14.04
CA ILE A 19 -15.15 3.33 12.91
C ILE A 19 -16.48 2.78 12.37
N ALA A 20 -17.38 2.31 13.25
CA ALA A 20 -18.68 1.79 12.84
C ALA A 20 -19.51 2.86 12.11
N ALA A 21 -19.54 4.10 12.62
CA ALA A 21 -20.25 5.20 12.00
C ALA A 21 -19.71 5.55 10.61
N GLU A 22 -18.37 5.60 10.45
CA GLU A 22 -17.72 5.82 9.15
C GLU A 22 -18.04 4.68 8.16
N MET A 23 -17.93 3.42 8.58
CA MET A 23 -18.26 2.26 7.73
C MET A 23 -19.71 2.31 7.24
N GLN A 24 -20.64 2.64 8.12
CA GLN A 24 -22.04 2.79 7.79
C GLN A 24 -22.29 3.93 6.79
N ALA A 25 -21.67 5.08 7.01
CA ALA A 25 -21.78 6.25 6.13
C ALA A 25 -21.24 5.94 4.72
N ILE A 26 -20.07 5.28 4.63
CA ILE A 26 -19.50 4.89 3.35
C ILE A 26 -20.39 3.84 2.66
N ALA A 27 -20.86 2.82 3.38
CA ALA A 27 -21.73 1.80 2.82
C ALA A 27 -23.05 2.39 2.26
N ALA A 28 -23.60 3.42 2.91
CA ALA A 28 -24.80 4.11 2.43
C ALA A 28 -24.62 4.78 1.06
N THR A 29 -23.38 5.02 0.60
CA THR A 29 -23.10 5.53 -0.75
C THR A 29 -23.21 4.45 -1.83
N GLY A 30 -23.42 3.17 -1.47
CA GLY A 30 -23.51 2.04 -2.39
C GLY A 30 -22.16 1.39 -2.74
N GLN A 31 -21.05 1.82 -2.12
CA GLN A 31 -19.75 1.19 -2.32
C GLN A 31 -19.76 -0.26 -1.83
N GLN A 32 -19.16 -1.15 -2.62
CA GLN A 32 -19.08 -2.58 -2.31
C GLN A 32 -17.72 -3.01 -1.77
N GLU A 33 -16.72 -2.14 -1.90
CA GLU A 33 -15.32 -2.38 -1.53
C GLU A 33 -14.80 -1.21 -0.70
N ILE A 34 -13.90 -1.53 0.22
CA ILE A 34 -13.23 -0.52 1.04
C ILE A 34 -11.72 -0.78 1.13
N LEU A 35 -10.94 0.30 1.11
CA LEU A 35 -9.52 0.30 1.42
C LEU A 35 -9.30 1.05 2.75
N ILE A 36 -8.85 0.33 3.76
CA ILE A 36 -8.53 0.89 5.07
C ILE A 36 -7.06 1.25 5.11
N LEU A 37 -6.77 2.51 5.40
CA LEU A 37 -5.41 3.04 5.50
C LEU A 37 -5.05 3.41 6.93
N THR A 38 -3.79 3.16 7.31
CA THR A 38 -3.23 3.66 8.57
C THR A 38 -1.89 4.34 8.37
N GLY A 39 -1.51 5.19 9.30
CA GLY A 39 -0.12 5.61 9.43
C GLY A 39 0.78 4.44 9.85
N GLU A 40 2.08 4.50 9.54
CA GLU A 40 3.05 3.47 9.89
C GLU A 40 3.47 3.57 11.38
N SER A 41 2.54 3.34 12.30
CA SER A 41 2.78 3.36 13.74
C SER A 41 2.18 2.15 14.43
N ARG A 42 2.99 1.09 14.62
CA ARG A 42 2.56 -0.12 15.35
C ARG A 42 2.10 0.16 16.79
N LYS A 43 2.50 1.28 17.38
CA LYS A 43 2.08 1.66 18.73
C LYS A 43 0.66 2.23 18.77
N MET A 44 0.27 2.97 17.73
CA MET A 44 -1.01 3.70 17.70
C MET A 44 -2.09 2.92 16.93
N SER A 45 -1.68 2.17 15.92
CA SER A 45 -2.54 1.31 15.10
C SER A 45 -1.87 -0.06 14.98
N ASP A 46 -1.94 -0.86 16.03
CA ASP A 46 -1.42 -2.21 16.02
C ASP A 46 -2.29 -3.15 15.16
N VAL A 47 -1.82 -4.36 14.97
CA VAL A 47 -2.51 -5.34 14.12
C VAL A 47 -3.91 -5.71 14.64
N HIS A 48 -4.12 -5.67 15.96
CA HIS A 48 -5.42 -5.98 16.56
C HIS A 48 -6.41 -4.84 16.34
N TYR A 49 -6.00 -3.60 16.52
CA TYR A 49 -6.82 -2.43 16.18
C TYR A 49 -7.23 -2.44 14.71
N ILE A 50 -6.30 -2.74 13.79
CA ILE A 50 -6.59 -2.85 12.36
C ILE A 50 -7.55 -4.03 12.10
N GLY A 51 -7.32 -5.18 12.74
CA GLY A 51 -8.17 -6.36 12.60
C GLY A 51 -9.62 -6.11 13.04
N GLU A 52 -9.82 -5.43 14.17
CA GLU A 52 -11.16 -5.06 14.64
C GLU A 52 -11.88 -4.10 13.68
N ALA A 53 -11.17 -3.12 13.11
CA ALA A 53 -11.72 -2.25 12.08
C ALA A 53 -12.12 -3.06 10.82
N CYS A 54 -11.31 -4.04 10.42
CA CYS A 54 -11.61 -4.90 9.26
C CYS A 54 -12.82 -5.82 9.51
N LYS A 55 -12.96 -6.38 10.72
CA LYS A 55 -14.16 -7.15 11.09
C LYS A 55 -15.44 -6.32 11.00
N GLN A 56 -15.38 -5.06 11.43
CA GLN A 56 -16.52 -4.14 11.28
C GLN A 56 -16.79 -3.84 9.80
N ALA A 57 -15.76 -3.54 9.03
CA ALA A 57 -15.88 -3.29 7.59
C ALA A 57 -16.51 -4.48 6.84
N ARG A 58 -16.16 -5.73 7.23
CA ARG A 58 -16.69 -6.94 6.60
C ARG A 58 -18.20 -7.11 6.71
N GLN A 59 -18.84 -6.43 7.66
CA GLN A 59 -20.29 -6.43 7.80
C GLN A 59 -21.00 -5.63 6.70
N TYR A 60 -20.30 -4.68 6.09
CA TYR A 60 -20.83 -3.74 5.10
C TYR A 60 -20.29 -3.95 3.69
N PHE A 61 -19.05 -4.44 3.57
CA PHE A 61 -18.34 -4.50 2.29
C PHE A 61 -18.02 -5.93 1.87
N LYS A 62 -18.15 -6.21 0.58
CA LYS A 62 -17.82 -7.52 -0.02
C LYS A 62 -16.31 -7.74 -0.12
N VAL A 63 -15.56 -6.64 -0.30
CA VAL A 63 -14.11 -6.66 -0.40
C VAL A 63 -13.52 -5.68 0.61
N VAL A 64 -12.63 -6.18 1.46
CA VAL A 64 -11.90 -5.37 2.44
C VAL A 64 -10.41 -5.45 2.13
N SER A 65 -9.82 -4.31 1.87
CA SER A 65 -8.41 -4.14 1.57
C SER A 65 -7.71 -3.29 2.62
N VAL A 66 -6.43 -3.50 2.83
CA VAL A 66 -5.64 -2.67 3.72
C VAL A 66 -4.39 -2.11 3.03
N GLU A 67 -4.09 -0.84 3.28
CA GLU A 67 -2.82 -0.20 2.94
C GLU A 67 -2.16 0.26 4.24
N ILE A 68 -1.26 -0.57 4.75
CA ILE A 68 -0.66 -0.44 6.08
C ILE A 68 0.84 -0.70 6.02
N TYR A 69 1.52 -0.53 7.15
CA TYR A 69 2.92 -0.91 7.28
C TYR A 69 3.12 -2.43 7.08
N PRO A 70 4.31 -2.88 6.60
CA PRO A 70 4.60 -4.30 6.43
C PRO A 70 4.46 -5.10 7.71
N LEU A 71 3.84 -6.26 7.61
CA LEU A 71 3.60 -7.22 8.69
C LEU A 71 4.35 -8.54 8.48
N ASN A 72 4.39 -9.38 9.50
CA ASN A 72 4.81 -10.77 9.40
C ASN A 72 3.69 -11.65 8.82
N SER A 73 4.01 -12.86 8.40
CA SER A 73 3.03 -13.74 7.75
C SER A 73 1.90 -14.19 8.70
N ASP A 74 2.19 -14.37 9.97
CA ASP A 74 1.21 -14.69 11.01
C ASP A 74 0.27 -13.52 11.30
N GLU A 75 0.79 -12.29 11.33
CA GLU A 75 -0.01 -11.07 11.45
C GLU A 75 -0.92 -10.87 10.23
N TYR A 76 -0.43 -11.16 9.03
CA TYR A 76 -1.27 -11.15 7.82
C TYR A 76 -2.33 -12.26 7.85
N ALA A 77 -2.00 -13.46 8.36
CA ALA A 77 -2.98 -14.53 8.54
C ALA A 77 -4.10 -14.11 9.51
N TYR A 78 -3.75 -13.46 10.62
CA TYR A 78 -4.73 -12.88 11.53
C TYR A 78 -5.65 -11.85 10.84
N LEU A 79 -5.10 -10.94 10.03
CA LEU A 79 -5.91 -9.98 9.28
C LEU A 79 -6.81 -10.67 8.25
N HIS A 80 -6.33 -11.74 7.61
CA HIS A 80 -7.17 -12.56 6.73
C HIS A 80 -8.36 -13.17 7.49
N GLU A 81 -8.14 -13.69 8.69
CA GLU A 81 -9.22 -14.19 9.57
C GLU A 81 -10.18 -13.07 9.99
N CYS A 82 -9.72 -11.83 10.07
CA CYS A 82 -10.54 -10.65 10.30
C CYS A 82 -11.32 -10.19 9.05
N GLY A 83 -11.17 -10.88 7.91
CA GLY A 83 -11.92 -10.62 6.69
C GLY A 83 -11.20 -9.75 5.66
N VAL A 84 -9.89 -9.56 5.79
CA VAL A 84 -9.10 -8.84 4.78
C VAL A 84 -8.83 -9.71 3.57
N ASP A 85 -9.12 -9.18 2.38
CA ASP A 85 -8.88 -9.83 1.08
C ASP A 85 -7.54 -9.43 0.48
N TYR A 86 -7.19 -8.13 0.52
CA TYR A 86 -6.02 -7.57 -0.17
C TYR A 86 -5.13 -6.75 0.74
N VAL A 87 -3.85 -6.80 0.44
CA VAL A 87 -2.83 -5.98 1.09
C VAL A 87 -2.06 -5.17 0.05
N THR A 88 -1.99 -3.87 0.24
CA THR A 88 -1.14 -2.98 -0.55
C THR A 88 0.01 -2.44 0.31
N VAL A 89 1.22 -2.58 -0.19
CA VAL A 89 2.41 -1.96 0.39
C VAL A 89 3.25 -1.34 -0.73
N PHE A 90 3.34 -0.03 -0.76
CA PHE A 90 4.18 0.66 -1.73
C PHE A 90 5.65 0.49 -1.38
N GLN A 91 6.47 0.06 -2.36
CA GLN A 91 7.92 -0.05 -2.20
C GLN A 91 8.59 1.32 -2.12
N GLU A 92 7.94 2.36 -2.58
CA GLU A 92 8.40 3.74 -2.74
C GLU A 92 9.39 3.88 -3.90
N THR A 93 10.57 3.29 -3.82
CA THR A 93 11.52 3.14 -4.93
C THR A 93 12.26 1.81 -4.82
N TYR A 94 12.67 1.24 -5.94
CA TYR A 94 13.49 0.02 -5.98
C TYR A 94 14.99 0.34 -5.98
N ASN A 95 15.37 1.62 -6.08
CA ASN A 95 16.75 2.05 -5.88
C ASN A 95 17.09 2.01 -4.38
N LYS A 96 17.89 1.02 -3.95
CA LYS A 96 18.25 0.80 -2.54
C LYS A 96 18.99 1.98 -1.92
N ASP A 97 19.87 2.62 -2.67
CA ASP A 97 20.68 3.75 -2.18
C ASP A 97 19.78 4.97 -1.97
N LYS A 98 18.93 5.25 -2.95
CA LYS A 98 17.92 6.31 -2.83
C LYS A 98 16.94 6.03 -1.69
N TYR A 99 16.49 4.79 -1.55
CA TYR A 99 15.63 4.37 -0.46
C TYR A 99 16.26 4.64 0.91
N ALA A 100 17.53 4.25 1.10
CA ALA A 100 18.27 4.47 2.35
C ALA A 100 18.46 5.96 2.67
N GLN A 101 18.68 6.80 1.66
CA GLN A 101 18.78 8.26 1.82
C GLN A 101 17.45 8.90 2.27
N LEU A 102 16.31 8.32 1.88
CA LEU A 102 14.98 8.88 2.16
C LEU A 102 14.36 8.34 3.46
N HIS A 103 14.70 7.12 3.86
CA HIS A 103 14.11 6.43 5.01
C HIS A 103 15.14 6.25 6.13
N LEU A 104 15.36 7.34 6.89
CA LEU A 104 16.46 7.43 7.86
C LEU A 104 16.16 6.76 9.20
N ALA A 105 14.90 6.57 9.56
CA ALA A 105 14.49 6.06 10.87
C ALA A 105 13.21 5.20 10.78
N GLY A 106 12.87 4.54 11.89
CA GLY A 106 11.68 3.72 12.01
C GLY A 106 11.77 2.40 11.22
N HIS A 107 10.71 1.62 11.26
CA HIS A 107 10.65 0.31 10.58
C HIS A 107 10.70 0.43 9.06
N LYS A 108 10.23 1.54 8.51
CA LYS A 108 10.24 1.80 7.06
C LYS A 108 11.64 1.81 6.47
N ARG A 109 12.70 2.08 7.25
CA ARG A 109 14.10 2.06 6.77
C ARG A 109 14.58 0.68 6.29
N VAL A 110 13.92 -0.40 6.70
CA VAL A 110 14.36 -1.77 6.41
C VAL A 110 13.86 -2.19 5.03
N PHE A 111 14.64 -1.88 3.98
CA PHE A 111 14.29 -2.15 2.59
C PHE A 111 13.88 -3.61 2.32
N PRO A 112 14.64 -4.65 2.72
CA PRO A 112 14.25 -6.03 2.44
C PRO A 112 12.93 -6.43 3.10
N TYR A 113 12.69 -5.95 4.31
CA TYR A 113 11.44 -6.24 5.02
C TYR A 113 10.22 -5.68 4.29
N ARG A 114 10.35 -4.46 3.72
CA ARG A 114 9.29 -3.87 2.91
C ARG A 114 9.15 -4.57 1.56
N PHE A 115 10.26 -4.88 0.90
CA PHE A 115 10.27 -5.57 -0.40
C PHE A 115 9.54 -6.93 -0.36
N TYR A 116 9.71 -7.72 0.70
CA TYR A 116 9.05 -9.01 0.84
C TYR A 116 7.66 -8.94 1.52
N ALA A 117 7.05 -7.77 1.64
CA ALA A 117 5.77 -7.63 2.32
C ALA A 117 4.64 -8.38 1.60
N GLN A 118 4.54 -8.25 0.28
CA GLN A 118 3.52 -8.93 -0.53
C GLN A 118 3.65 -10.45 -0.47
N GLU A 119 4.88 -10.96 -0.50
CA GLU A 119 5.09 -12.41 -0.35
C GLU A 119 4.63 -12.91 1.01
N ARG A 120 4.92 -12.17 2.10
CA ARG A 120 4.43 -12.53 3.43
C ARG A 120 2.91 -12.46 3.52
N ALA A 121 2.28 -11.49 2.85
CA ALA A 121 0.82 -11.38 2.78
C ALA A 121 0.19 -12.60 2.09
N LEU A 122 0.75 -13.05 0.97
CA LEU A 122 0.29 -14.26 0.28
C LEU A 122 0.50 -15.54 1.12
N ARG A 123 1.61 -15.63 1.86
CA ARG A 123 1.81 -16.71 2.85
C ARG A 123 0.78 -16.66 3.97
N GLY A 124 0.31 -15.47 4.36
CA GLY A 124 -0.80 -15.22 5.27
C GLY A 124 -2.18 -15.41 4.64
N LYS A 125 -2.26 -16.06 3.46
CA LYS A 125 -3.49 -16.43 2.75
C LYS A 125 -4.30 -15.26 2.17
N MET A 126 -3.71 -14.08 2.02
CA MET A 126 -4.37 -12.98 1.31
C MET A 126 -4.71 -13.39 -0.12
N ARG A 127 -5.89 -13.01 -0.60
CA ARG A 127 -6.37 -13.27 -1.95
C ARG A 127 -5.54 -12.54 -3.00
N GLY A 128 -5.13 -11.32 -2.69
CA GLY A 128 -4.34 -10.53 -3.61
C GLY A 128 -3.44 -9.49 -2.93
N VAL A 129 -2.56 -8.92 -3.74
CA VAL A 129 -1.57 -7.94 -3.28
C VAL A 129 -1.39 -6.80 -4.26
N GLY A 130 -1.25 -5.60 -3.71
CA GLY A 130 -1.01 -4.37 -4.45
C GLY A 130 0.47 -3.97 -4.45
N PHE A 131 0.91 -3.48 -5.60
CA PHE A 131 2.28 -3.02 -5.84
C PHE A 131 2.28 -1.57 -6.31
N ALA A 132 3.23 -0.79 -5.81
CA ALA A 132 3.54 0.51 -6.34
C ALA A 132 4.95 0.96 -6.01
N ALA A 133 5.51 1.79 -6.90
CA ALA A 133 6.55 2.74 -6.57
C ALA A 133 5.95 4.16 -6.58
N LEU A 134 6.48 5.06 -5.76
CA LEU A 134 6.12 6.48 -5.80
C LEU A 134 6.90 7.14 -6.94
N LEU A 135 6.26 7.21 -8.10
CA LEU A 135 6.88 7.68 -9.35
C LEU A 135 7.38 9.13 -9.20
N GLY A 136 8.65 9.31 -9.47
CA GLY A 136 9.34 10.61 -9.33
C GLY A 136 10.23 10.74 -8.09
N LEU A 137 10.32 9.71 -7.24
CA LEU A 137 11.36 9.63 -6.20
C LEU A 137 12.73 9.35 -6.82
N ASP A 138 12.77 8.49 -7.84
CA ASP A 138 13.92 8.14 -8.65
C ASP A 138 13.49 8.04 -10.12
N ASP A 139 14.31 7.45 -11.00
CA ASP A 139 13.95 7.21 -12.39
C ASP A 139 12.66 6.39 -12.48
N PHE A 140 11.57 7.01 -12.95
CA PHE A 140 10.24 6.42 -12.96
C PHE A 140 10.15 5.17 -13.85
N ARG A 141 10.97 5.09 -14.92
CA ARG A 141 10.95 3.92 -15.83
C ARG A 141 11.57 2.71 -15.15
N ARG A 142 12.69 2.92 -14.43
CA ARG A 142 13.34 1.88 -13.64
C ARG A 142 12.45 1.38 -12.50
N ASP A 143 11.83 2.30 -11.78
CA ASP A 143 10.91 1.96 -10.69
C ASP A 143 9.65 1.26 -11.22
N ALA A 144 9.06 1.72 -12.32
CA ALA A 144 7.91 1.05 -12.95
C ALA A 144 8.27 -0.36 -13.46
N LEU A 145 9.41 -0.51 -14.16
CA LEU A 145 9.87 -1.82 -14.61
C LEU A 145 10.12 -2.79 -13.44
N ALA A 146 10.80 -2.31 -12.40
CA ALA A 146 11.08 -3.12 -11.21
C ALA A 146 9.80 -3.52 -10.47
N THR A 147 8.82 -2.61 -10.37
CA THR A 147 7.49 -2.91 -9.82
C THR A 147 6.80 -4.02 -10.63
N GLY A 148 6.77 -3.88 -11.96
CA GLY A 148 6.18 -4.89 -12.84
C GLY A 148 6.86 -6.25 -12.72
N LEU A 149 8.19 -6.29 -12.75
CA LEU A 149 8.97 -7.53 -12.58
C LEU A 149 8.75 -8.18 -11.21
N HIS A 150 8.69 -7.39 -10.15
CA HIS A 150 8.43 -7.90 -8.80
C HIS A 150 7.05 -8.58 -8.74
N ALA A 151 6.02 -7.91 -9.23
CA ALA A 151 4.66 -8.46 -9.29
C ALA A 151 4.59 -9.73 -10.17
N TYR A 152 5.19 -9.71 -11.35
CA TYR A 152 5.22 -10.83 -12.27
C TYR A 152 5.91 -12.06 -11.68
N LEU A 153 7.10 -11.88 -11.09
CA LEU A 153 7.86 -12.98 -10.47
C LEU A 153 7.13 -13.54 -9.25
N LEU A 154 6.46 -12.69 -8.48
CA LEU A 154 5.67 -13.14 -7.35
C LEU A 154 4.43 -13.91 -7.80
N GLN A 155 3.72 -13.46 -8.83
CA GLN A 155 2.57 -14.17 -9.38
C GLN A 155 2.98 -15.53 -9.98
N LYS A 156 4.16 -15.64 -10.60
CA LYS A 156 4.69 -16.95 -11.03
C LYS A 156 4.86 -17.92 -9.87
N LYS A 157 5.27 -17.43 -8.72
CA LYS A 157 5.44 -18.24 -7.49
C LYS A 157 4.09 -18.55 -6.83
N TYR A 158 3.13 -17.65 -6.94
CA TYR A 158 1.77 -17.74 -6.38
C TYR A 158 0.74 -17.51 -7.49
N PRO A 159 0.47 -18.53 -8.35
CA PRO A 159 -0.36 -18.35 -9.56
C PRO A 159 -1.80 -17.91 -9.29
N HIS A 160 -2.30 -18.19 -8.10
CA HIS A 160 -3.67 -17.83 -7.69
C HIS A 160 -3.78 -16.39 -7.13
N ALA A 161 -2.64 -15.72 -6.94
CA ALA A 161 -2.64 -14.37 -6.39
C ALA A 161 -3.24 -13.36 -7.39
N GLU A 162 -4.17 -12.58 -6.93
CA GLU A 162 -4.65 -11.42 -7.67
C GLU A 162 -3.66 -10.26 -7.50
N ILE A 163 -3.26 -9.65 -8.60
CA ILE A 163 -2.27 -8.57 -8.63
C ILE A 163 -2.96 -7.25 -8.94
N ALA A 164 -2.63 -6.23 -8.16
CA ALA A 164 -3.02 -4.85 -8.43
C ALA A 164 -1.78 -3.95 -8.52
N PHE A 165 -1.80 -3.01 -9.44
CA PHE A 165 -0.84 -1.91 -9.56
C PHE A 165 -1.51 -0.60 -9.17
N SER A 166 -0.83 0.20 -8.34
CA SER A 166 -1.14 1.62 -8.18
C SER A 166 -0.02 2.46 -8.78
N CYS A 167 -0.37 3.61 -9.35
CA CYS A 167 0.56 4.48 -10.04
C CYS A 167 0.66 5.87 -9.39
N PRO A 168 1.03 5.96 -8.09
CA PRO A 168 1.12 7.24 -7.41
C PRO A 168 2.28 8.08 -7.96
N ARG A 169 2.04 9.38 -8.12
CA ARG A 169 3.09 10.35 -8.49
C ARG A 169 3.51 11.16 -7.27
N LEU A 170 4.81 11.38 -7.14
CA LEU A 170 5.34 12.28 -6.13
C LEU A 170 4.80 13.71 -6.38
N ARG A 171 4.21 14.28 -5.36
CA ARG A 171 3.79 15.69 -5.32
C ARG A 171 4.73 16.50 -4.44
N PRO A 172 4.82 17.82 -4.62
CA PRO A 172 5.55 18.67 -3.69
C PRO A 172 5.11 18.41 -2.24
N ILE A 173 6.05 18.25 -1.33
CA ILE A 173 5.80 17.98 0.07
C ILE A 173 5.85 19.30 0.83
N ILE A 174 4.76 19.65 1.51
CA ILE A 174 4.68 20.86 2.33
C ILE A 174 5.79 20.83 3.39
N ASN A 175 6.52 21.93 3.50
CA ASN A 175 7.64 22.10 4.43
C ASN A 175 8.83 21.14 4.17
N ASN A 176 9.02 20.69 2.93
CA ASN A 176 10.17 19.87 2.56
C ASN A 176 10.67 20.19 1.14
N ASP A 177 11.59 21.15 1.04
CA ASP A 177 12.18 21.56 -0.23
C ASP A 177 13.36 20.64 -0.67
N LYS A 178 13.76 19.70 0.17
CA LYS A 178 14.89 18.79 -0.11
C LYS A 178 14.51 17.68 -1.10
N ILE A 179 13.24 17.34 -1.19
CA ILE A 179 12.72 16.33 -2.11
C ILE A 179 12.03 17.06 -3.25
N LYS A 180 12.71 17.18 -4.37
CA LYS A 180 12.12 17.72 -5.60
C LYS A 180 11.49 16.58 -6.38
N PRO A 181 10.20 16.65 -6.75
CA PRO A 181 9.60 15.68 -7.65
C PRO A 181 10.36 15.66 -8.97
N MET A 182 10.75 14.50 -9.46
CA MET A 182 11.16 14.34 -10.84
C MET A 182 9.92 14.46 -11.73
N ASP A 183 10.10 15.00 -12.93
CA ASP A 183 9.00 15.32 -13.84
C ASP A 183 8.25 14.08 -14.33
N VAL A 184 7.23 13.68 -13.57
CA VAL A 184 6.29 12.64 -13.95
C VAL A 184 4.92 13.28 -14.17
N HIS A 185 4.66 13.65 -15.40
CA HIS A 185 3.41 14.26 -15.86
C HIS A 185 2.40 13.17 -16.32
N GLU A 186 1.24 13.58 -16.77
CA GLU A 186 0.17 12.69 -17.23
C GLU A 186 0.63 11.75 -18.35
N ARG A 187 1.48 12.24 -19.26
CA ARG A 187 2.01 11.44 -20.38
C ARG A 187 2.87 10.27 -19.88
N GLN A 188 3.75 10.51 -18.90
CA GLN A 188 4.58 9.46 -18.30
C GLN A 188 3.73 8.47 -17.49
N LEU A 189 2.74 8.98 -16.76
CA LEU A 189 1.80 8.15 -16.04
C LEU A 189 1.03 7.23 -16.98
N LEU A 190 0.47 7.76 -18.07
CA LEU A 190 -0.23 6.98 -19.08
C LEU A 190 0.69 5.92 -19.70
N GLN A 191 1.96 6.27 -19.97
CA GLN A 191 2.97 5.32 -20.45
C GLN A 191 3.14 4.14 -19.49
N VAL A 192 3.22 4.39 -18.18
CA VAL A 192 3.37 3.34 -17.15
C VAL A 192 2.12 2.47 -17.09
N VAL A 193 0.92 3.07 -17.07
CA VAL A 193 -0.35 2.35 -17.04
C VAL A 193 -0.50 1.44 -18.27
N CYS A 194 -0.20 1.95 -19.47
CA CYS A 194 -0.23 1.14 -20.70
C CYS A 194 0.80 0.00 -20.66
N ALA A 195 2.02 0.28 -20.15
CA ALA A 195 3.05 -0.74 -20.02
C ALA A 195 2.64 -1.86 -19.06
N TYR A 196 2.05 -1.54 -17.91
CA TYR A 196 1.52 -2.55 -16.97
C TYR A 196 0.39 -3.36 -17.60
N ARG A 197 -0.53 -2.71 -18.33
CA ARG A 197 -1.63 -3.40 -19.00
C ARG A 197 -1.15 -4.39 -20.06
N LEU A 198 -0.09 -4.03 -20.82
CA LEU A 198 0.52 -4.93 -21.80
C LEU A 198 1.32 -6.05 -21.14
N PHE A 199 2.02 -5.75 -20.05
CA PHE A 199 2.91 -6.69 -19.38
C PHE A 199 2.15 -7.73 -18.53
N MET A 200 1.10 -7.29 -17.83
CA MET A 200 0.23 -8.13 -17.01
C MET A 200 -1.26 -7.80 -17.29
N PRO A 201 -1.82 -8.38 -18.37
CA PRO A 201 -3.14 -7.97 -18.91
C PRO A 201 -4.29 -8.15 -17.92
N PHE A 202 -4.19 -9.09 -16.99
CA PHE A 202 -5.23 -9.42 -16.01
C PHE A 202 -5.07 -8.68 -14.65
N ALA A 203 -3.97 -7.94 -14.45
CA ALA A 203 -3.80 -7.18 -13.23
C ALA A 203 -4.76 -5.99 -13.17
N SER A 204 -5.23 -5.67 -11.96
CA SER A 204 -5.93 -4.41 -11.71
C SER A 204 -4.93 -3.25 -11.76
N ILE A 205 -5.36 -2.08 -12.24
CA ILE A 205 -4.53 -0.87 -12.29
C ILE A 205 -5.38 0.30 -11.79
N THR A 206 -4.87 1.01 -10.77
CA THR A 206 -5.51 2.16 -10.13
C THR A 206 -4.59 3.38 -10.12
#